data_803a95fd552bd7aabff8e086925c2101
#
_entry.id   803a95fd552bd7aabff8e086925c2101
#
_cell.length_a   1.000
_cell.length_b   1.000
_cell.length_c   1.000
_cell.angle_alpha   90.00
_cell.angle_beta   90.00
_cell.angle_gamma   90.00
#
_symmetry.space_group_name_H-M   'P 1'
#
loop_
_entity.id
_entity.type
_entity.pdbx_description
1 polymer ?
#
loop_
_entity_poly.entity_id
_entity_poly.type
_entity_poly.pdbx_seq_one_letter_code
_entity_poly.pdbx_strand_id
1 'polypeptide(L)'
;MQMENRERICFVIMGFGKKQDPYTNRTIDLDATYNKIIQPSVVACGYKCIRADEILDSGTIDRSMYALLYKADLVIADITTDNANALYELGTRHALRPFSTIIIKGGESKIPFDLGHTRILSYEHLGNEISKKEAQRSVRELKSIINAVTENPVPDSPLYTYIPQIEQPKISDEDLEEIIRELRAKENTVYSLSEQAKKFMHEKRFEEAAQKW
;
A
#
# COMPACT_ATOMS: atom_id res chain seq x y z
N MET A 1 3.65 33.00 2.69
CA MET A 1 2.72 31.88 2.46
C MET A 1 3.13 30.80 3.44
N GLN A 2 2.41 30.67 4.57
CA GLN A 2 2.69 29.64 5.57
C GLN A 2 2.39 28.30 4.90
N MET A 3 3.42 27.45 4.74
CA MET A 3 3.20 26.04 4.42
C MET A 3 2.48 25.43 5.63
N GLU A 4 1.21 25.15 5.47
CA GLU A 4 0.50 24.33 6.45
C GLU A 4 1.34 23.08 6.72
N ASN A 5 1.64 22.86 7.98
CA ASN A 5 2.44 21.73 8.47
C ASN A 5 1.56 20.47 8.44
N ARG A 6 1.13 20.04 7.22
CA ARG A 6 0.35 18.83 7.08
C ARG A 6 1.24 17.61 7.35
N GLU A 7 0.68 16.65 8.02
CA GLU A 7 1.33 15.37 8.28
C GLU A 7 1.64 14.66 6.95
N ARG A 8 2.91 14.35 6.69
CA ARG A 8 3.33 13.61 5.50
C ARG A 8 3.01 12.13 5.67
N ILE A 9 2.40 11.53 4.67
CA ILE A 9 1.94 10.14 4.72
C ILE A 9 2.80 9.26 3.82
N CYS A 10 3.27 8.15 4.37
CA CYS A 10 3.79 7.02 3.62
C CYS A 10 2.80 5.88 3.68
N PHE A 11 2.29 5.45 2.51
CA PHE A 11 1.44 4.28 2.39
C PHE A 11 2.27 3.06 2.02
N VAL A 12 2.02 1.94 2.70
CA VAL A 12 2.77 0.70 2.52
C VAL A 12 1.91 -0.35 1.84
N ILE A 13 2.31 -0.70 0.63
CA ILE A 13 1.75 -1.77 -0.20
C ILE A 13 2.51 -3.05 0.11
N MET A 14 1.86 -4.04 0.73
CA MET A 14 2.47 -5.35 1.00
C MET A 14 1.44 -6.39 1.43
N GLY A 15 1.81 -7.65 1.37
CA GLY A 15 1.10 -8.67 2.11
C GLY A 15 1.33 -8.51 3.62
N PHE A 16 0.51 -9.15 4.44
CA PHE A 16 0.63 -9.15 5.90
C PHE A 16 0.54 -10.57 6.47
N GLY A 17 1.08 -10.75 7.67
CA GLY A 17 1.18 -12.04 8.32
C GLY A 17 2.15 -12.98 7.60
N LYS A 18 1.99 -14.27 7.83
CA LYS A 18 2.82 -15.33 7.24
C LYS A 18 2.28 -15.73 5.87
N LYS A 19 3.12 -15.64 4.85
CA LYS A 19 2.82 -16.02 3.48
C LYS A 19 3.85 -17.02 2.97
N GLN A 20 3.43 -17.89 2.07
CA GLN A 20 4.32 -18.81 1.39
C GLN A 20 4.91 -18.12 0.14
N ASP A 21 6.23 -18.15 0.02
CA ASP A 21 6.93 -17.71 -1.18
C ASP A 21 6.70 -18.76 -2.30
N PRO A 22 6.12 -18.38 -3.44
CA PRO A 22 5.76 -19.32 -4.49
C PRO A 22 6.97 -19.98 -5.19
N TYR A 23 8.16 -19.39 -5.08
CA TYR A 23 9.36 -19.90 -5.76
C TYR A 23 10.21 -20.78 -4.86
N THR A 24 10.36 -20.41 -3.60
CA THR A 24 11.20 -21.15 -2.63
C THR A 24 10.43 -22.06 -1.73
N ASN A 25 9.09 -21.99 -1.75
CA ASN A 25 8.17 -22.71 -0.87
C ASN A 25 8.39 -22.43 0.63
N ARG A 26 9.15 -21.37 0.95
CA ARG A 26 9.44 -20.96 2.32
C ARG A 26 8.29 -20.09 2.84
N THR A 27 7.98 -20.24 4.11
CA THR A 27 7.07 -19.33 4.80
C THR A 27 7.83 -18.08 5.21
N ILE A 28 7.31 -16.91 4.82
CA ILE A 28 7.87 -15.59 5.11
C ILE A 28 6.90 -14.83 6.01
N ASP A 29 7.42 -14.31 7.11
CA ASP A 29 6.67 -13.44 8.03
C ASP A 29 6.83 -11.97 7.58
N LEU A 30 5.86 -11.48 6.83
CA LEU A 30 5.90 -10.12 6.27
C LEU A 30 5.76 -9.03 7.34
N ASP A 31 5.15 -9.34 8.49
CA ASP A 31 5.08 -8.40 9.60
C ASP A 31 6.48 -8.13 10.20
N ALA A 32 7.40 -9.10 10.11
CA ALA A 32 8.79 -8.87 10.50
C ALA A 32 9.46 -7.80 9.62
N THR A 33 9.18 -7.78 8.31
CA THR A 33 9.68 -6.73 7.41
C THR A 33 9.09 -5.38 7.75
N TYR A 34 7.78 -5.31 7.92
CA TYR A 34 7.09 -4.07 8.29
C TYR A 34 7.67 -3.48 9.58
N ASN A 35 7.70 -4.27 10.65
CA ASN A 35 8.10 -3.81 11.98
C ASN A 35 9.61 -3.53 12.12
N LYS A 36 10.47 -4.26 11.41
CA LYS A 36 11.94 -4.15 11.57
C LYS A 36 12.62 -3.28 10.53
N ILE A 37 12.01 -3.06 9.38
CA ILE A 37 12.62 -2.29 8.27
C ILE A 37 11.75 -1.10 7.88
N ILE A 38 10.51 -1.33 7.44
CA ILE A 38 9.70 -0.29 6.78
C ILE A 38 9.30 0.79 7.77
N GLN A 39 8.54 0.45 8.79
CA GLN A 39 8.00 1.41 9.75
C GLN A 39 9.09 2.24 10.44
N PRO A 40 10.21 1.64 10.94
CA PRO A 40 11.28 2.42 11.55
C PRO A 40 11.95 3.39 10.58
N SER A 41 12.10 3.01 9.30
CA SER A 41 12.69 3.87 8.27
C SER A 41 11.81 5.07 7.96
N VAL A 42 10.52 4.82 7.76
CA VAL A 42 9.50 5.81 7.41
C VAL A 42 9.32 6.83 8.53
N VAL A 43 9.13 6.37 9.75
CA VAL A 43 8.97 7.24 10.94
C VAL A 43 10.22 8.09 11.17
N ALA A 44 11.42 7.52 11.01
CA ALA A 44 12.68 8.25 11.16
C ALA A 44 12.88 9.33 10.08
N CYS A 45 12.19 9.25 8.95
CA CYS A 45 12.18 10.28 7.89
C CYS A 45 11.01 11.29 8.05
N GLY A 46 10.26 11.21 9.16
CA GLY A 46 9.19 12.16 9.49
C GLY A 46 7.90 11.95 8.71
N TYR A 47 7.61 10.73 8.32
CA TYR A 47 6.33 10.34 7.72
C TYR A 47 5.49 9.54 8.70
N LYS A 48 4.18 9.71 8.63
CA LYS A 48 3.23 8.77 9.19
C LYS A 48 3.20 7.53 8.30
N CYS A 49 3.47 6.38 8.88
CA CYS A 49 3.45 5.09 8.18
C CYS A 49 2.07 4.47 8.30
N ILE A 50 1.45 4.12 7.18
CA ILE A 50 0.12 3.49 7.12
C ILE A 50 0.21 2.25 6.24
N ARG A 51 -0.11 1.09 6.79
CA ARG A 51 -0.29 -0.16 6.03
C ARG A 51 -1.79 -0.45 5.84
N ALA A 52 -2.14 -1.14 4.76
CA ALA A 52 -3.55 -1.33 4.38
C ALA A 52 -4.41 -2.00 5.47
N ASP A 53 -3.86 -2.95 6.24
CA ASP A 53 -4.56 -3.63 7.33
C ASP A 53 -4.70 -2.77 8.61
N GLU A 54 -3.98 -1.66 8.70
CA GLU A 54 -4.11 -0.69 9.83
C GLU A 54 -5.22 0.35 9.58
N ILE A 55 -5.84 0.32 8.40
CA ILE A 55 -6.96 1.22 8.08
C ILE A 55 -8.21 0.68 8.78
N LEU A 56 -8.47 1.23 9.97
CA LEU A 56 -9.67 0.94 10.75
C LEU A 56 -10.87 1.72 10.19
N ASP A 57 -11.29 1.40 8.97
CA ASP A 57 -12.48 1.98 8.39
C ASP A 57 -13.55 0.89 8.25
N SER A 58 -14.79 1.18 8.66
CA SER A 58 -15.92 0.26 8.55
C SER A 58 -16.43 0.12 7.11
N GLY A 59 -15.83 0.84 6.16
CA GLY A 59 -16.10 0.77 4.74
C GLY A 59 -15.27 -0.30 4.02
N THR A 60 -15.48 -0.48 2.71
CA THR A 60 -14.63 -1.37 1.93
C THR A 60 -13.19 -0.85 1.92
N ILE A 61 -12.25 -1.71 2.28
CA ILE A 61 -10.79 -1.44 2.35
C ILE A 61 -10.31 -0.77 1.05
N ASP A 62 -10.92 -1.12 -0.07
CA ASP A 62 -10.54 -0.69 -1.41
C ASP A 62 -10.51 0.84 -1.61
N ARG A 63 -11.39 1.59 -0.98
CA ARG A 63 -11.57 3.03 -1.26
C ARG A 63 -10.56 3.92 -0.56
N SER A 64 -10.34 3.66 0.72
CA SER A 64 -9.28 4.33 1.47
C SER A 64 -7.91 4.02 0.87
N MET A 65 -7.74 2.78 0.37
CA MET A 65 -6.56 2.35 -0.36
C MET A 65 -6.33 3.16 -1.64
N TYR A 66 -7.33 3.29 -2.53
CA TYR A 66 -7.16 4.07 -3.77
C TYR A 66 -6.87 5.55 -3.49
N ALA A 67 -7.52 6.13 -2.48
CA ALA A 67 -7.21 7.49 -2.04
C ALA A 67 -5.75 7.62 -1.57
N LEU A 68 -5.24 6.66 -0.82
CA LEU A 68 -3.85 6.65 -0.36
C LEU A 68 -2.87 6.38 -1.50
N LEU A 69 -3.20 5.50 -2.45
CA LEU A 69 -2.39 5.30 -3.66
C LEU A 69 -2.23 6.59 -4.47
N TYR A 70 -3.22 7.45 -4.49
CA TYR A 70 -3.14 8.74 -5.15
C TYR A 70 -2.50 9.84 -4.28
N LYS A 71 -2.93 9.99 -3.00
CA LYS A 71 -2.60 11.13 -2.13
C LYS A 71 -1.31 10.97 -1.32
N ALA A 72 -0.88 9.72 -1.01
CA ALA A 72 0.30 9.54 -0.18
C ALA A 72 1.55 10.21 -0.77
N ASP A 73 2.27 10.92 0.08
CA ASP A 73 3.51 11.62 -0.29
C ASP A 73 4.62 10.65 -0.69
N LEU A 74 4.59 9.45 -0.11
CA LEU A 74 5.50 8.35 -0.37
C LEU A 74 4.72 7.04 -0.40
N VAL A 75 5.10 6.12 -1.28
CA VAL A 75 4.63 4.73 -1.26
C VAL A 75 5.84 3.80 -1.18
N ILE A 76 5.76 2.80 -0.30
CA ILE A 76 6.72 1.70 -0.27
C ILE A 76 5.96 0.41 -0.60
N ALA A 77 6.41 -0.30 -1.64
CA ALA A 77 5.82 -1.56 -2.06
C ALA A 77 6.78 -2.72 -1.79
N ASP A 78 6.39 -3.62 -0.89
CA ASP A 78 7.09 -4.88 -0.68
C ASP A 78 6.46 -5.99 -1.53
N ILE A 79 7.23 -6.47 -2.51
CA ILE A 79 6.80 -7.50 -3.46
C ILE A 79 7.37 -8.89 -3.13
N THR A 80 7.76 -9.12 -1.90
CA THR A 80 8.53 -10.32 -1.47
C THR A 80 7.87 -11.65 -1.84
N THR A 81 6.55 -11.78 -1.74
CA THR A 81 5.84 -13.04 -2.00
C THR A 81 5.01 -13.01 -3.28
N ASP A 82 5.32 -12.09 -4.18
CA ASP A 82 4.57 -11.87 -5.43
C ASP A 82 3.05 -11.81 -5.19
N ASN A 83 2.66 -11.15 -4.10
CA ASN A 83 1.25 -10.99 -3.75
C ASN A 83 0.53 -10.23 -4.87
N ALA A 84 -0.48 -10.86 -5.46
CA ALA A 84 -1.19 -10.31 -6.62
C ALA A 84 -1.84 -8.95 -6.31
N ASN A 85 -2.38 -8.76 -5.09
CA ASN A 85 -2.96 -7.48 -4.68
C ASN A 85 -1.88 -6.40 -4.58
N ALA A 86 -0.74 -6.71 -3.95
CA ALA A 86 0.37 -5.76 -3.85
C ALA A 86 0.92 -5.36 -5.22
N LEU A 87 1.01 -6.28 -6.17
CA LEU A 87 1.42 -5.99 -7.54
C LEU A 87 0.39 -5.13 -8.28
N TYR A 88 -0.92 -5.40 -8.09
CA TYR A 88 -2.00 -4.60 -8.65
C TYR A 88 -1.99 -3.17 -8.09
N GLU A 89 -1.85 -3.02 -6.78
CA GLU A 89 -1.76 -1.72 -6.10
C GLU A 89 -0.53 -0.92 -6.55
N LEU A 90 0.62 -1.59 -6.69
CA LEU A 90 1.84 -0.98 -7.22
C LEU A 90 1.65 -0.49 -8.65
N GLY A 91 1.05 -1.31 -9.53
CA GLY A 91 0.71 -0.92 -10.89
C GLY A 91 -0.25 0.27 -10.94
N THR A 92 -1.25 0.28 -10.07
CA THR A 92 -2.19 1.40 -9.91
C THR A 92 -1.46 2.66 -9.45
N ARG A 93 -0.57 2.56 -8.44
CA ARG A 93 0.26 3.69 -7.99
C ARG A 93 1.12 4.24 -9.12
N HIS A 94 1.77 3.39 -9.89
CA HIS A 94 2.58 3.80 -11.04
C HIS A 94 1.76 4.51 -12.11
N ALA A 95 0.49 4.15 -12.29
CA ALA A 95 -0.40 4.84 -13.23
C ALA A 95 -0.86 6.22 -12.71
N LEU A 96 -1.05 6.34 -11.41
CA LEU A 96 -1.56 7.55 -10.77
C LEU A 96 -0.48 8.59 -10.47
N ARG A 97 0.75 8.17 -10.21
CA ARG A 97 1.83 9.05 -9.73
C ARG A 97 3.16 8.72 -10.41
N PRO A 98 3.85 9.73 -10.98
CA PRO A 98 5.15 9.54 -11.60
C PRO A 98 6.31 9.41 -10.61
N PHE A 99 6.13 9.80 -9.33
CA PHE A 99 7.20 9.94 -8.33
C PHE A 99 6.85 9.31 -6.99
N SER A 100 7.88 9.14 -6.17
CA SER A 100 7.80 8.80 -4.75
C SER A 100 7.24 7.42 -4.49
N THR A 101 7.69 6.45 -5.29
CA THR A 101 7.38 5.03 -5.11
C THR A 101 8.69 4.23 -4.96
N ILE A 102 8.85 3.54 -3.84
CA ILE A 102 10.02 2.73 -3.54
C ILE A 102 9.59 1.26 -3.52
N ILE A 103 10.27 0.43 -4.29
CA ILE A 103 10.02 -1.02 -4.31
C ILE A 103 11.09 -1.71 -3.48
N ILE A 104 10.66 -2.58 -2.59
CA ILE A 104 11.55 -3.44 -1.81
C ILE A 104 11.20 -4.91 -2.02
N LYS A 105 12.18 -5.79 -1.84
CA LYS A 105 11.98 -7.23 -2.00
C LYS A 105 12.91 -8.01 -1.09
N GLY A 106 12.36 -8.94 -0.33
CA GLY A 106 13.10 -9.88 0.50
C GLY A 106 13.29 -11.23 -0.18
N GLY A 107 14.32 -11.93 0.26
CA GLY A 107 14.58 -13.30 -0.14
C GLY A 107 15.17 -13.47 -1.55
N GLU A 108 15.20 -14.72 -2.00
CA GLU A 108 15.82 -15.16 -3.25
C GLU A 108 14.83 -15.28 -4.42
N SER A 109 13.56 -14.92 -4.20
CA SER A 109 12.53 -15.04 -5.23
C SER A 109 12.78 -14.12 -6.41
N LYS A 110 12.32 -14.53 -7.60
CA LYS A 110 12.52 -13.78 -8.84
C LYS A 110 11.81 -12.42 -8.78
N ILE A 111 12.43 -11.42 -9.40
CA ILE A 111 11.78 -10.16 -9.69
C ILE A 111 10.85 -10.39 -10.90
N PRO A 112 9.57 -9.96 -10.83
CA PRO A 112 8.71 -10.00 -12.01
C PRO A 112 9.37 -9.28 -13.20
N PHE A 113 9.22 -9.86 -14.39
CA PHE A 113 9.92 -9.40 -15.60
C PHE A 113 9.71 -7.89 -15.84
N ASP A 114 8.49 -7.43 -15.74
CA ASP A 114 8.13 -6.02 -15.99
C ASP A 114 8.64 -5.04 -14.93
N LEU A 115 9.04 -5.54 -13.76
CA LEU A 115 9.70 -4.75 -12.72
C LEU A 115 11.23 -4.82 -12.75
N GLY A 116 11.79 -5.67 -13.61
CA GLY A 116 13.24 -5.87 -13.72
C GLY A 116 14.03 -4.63 -14.15
N HIS A 117 13.37 -3.62 -14.68
CA HIS A 117 13.94 -2.32 -15.07
C HIS A 117 13.78 -1.23 -14.01
N THR A 118 13.12 -1.54 -12.89
CA THR A 118 12.94 -0.59 -11.78
C THR A 118 14.00 -0.78 -10.71
N ARG A 119 14.26 0.28 -9.94
CA ARG A 119 15.17 0.19 -8.81
C ARG A 119 14.46 -0.50 -7.65
N ILE A 120 14.97 -1.67 -7.23
CA ILE A 120 14.44 -2.46 -6.12
C ILE A 120 15.49 -2.55 -5.03
N LEU A 121 15.13 -2.21 -3.80
CA LEU A 121 15.96 -2.44 -2.62
C LEU A 121 15.76 -3.88 -2.15
N SER A 122 16.80 -4.70 -2.27
CA SER A 122 16.78 -6.09 -1.79
C SER A 122 17.22 -6.17 -0.33
N TYR A 123 16.57 -7.07 0.43
CA TYR A 123 16.94 -7.42 1.80
C TYR A 123 16.88 -8.92 2.04
N GLU A 124 17.64 -9.40 3.03
CA GLU A 124 17.67 -10.81 3.42
C GLU A 124 16.58 -11.11 4.46
N HIS A 125 15.76 -12.15 4.19
CA HIS A 125 14.73 -12.62 5.10
C HIS A 125 14.95 -14.09 5.48
N LEU A 126 15.02 -14.38 6.79
CA LEU A 126 15.28 -15.73 7.29
C LEU A 126 14.02 -16.62 7.36
N GLY A 127 12.88 -16.11 6.92
CA GLY A 127 11.57 -16.77 6.98
C GLY A 127 10.72 -16.21 8.12
N ASN A 128 10.96 -16.61 9.35
CA ASN A 128 10.20 -16.09 10.50
C ASN A 128 10.70 -14.74 11.01
N GLU A 129 11.92 -14.34 10.64
CA GLU A 129 12.52 -13.09 11.12
C GLU A 129 13.55 -12.51 10.16
N ILE A 130 13.96 -11.28 10.46
CA ILE A 130 15.09 -10.59 9.84
C ILE A 130 16.16 -10.41 10.90
N SER A 131 17.41 -10.76 10.58
CA SER A 131 18.53 -10.60 11.50
C SER A 131 18.73 -9.15 11.89
N LYS A 132 19.21 -8.89 13.12
CA LYS A 132 19.46 -7.52 13.60
C LYS A 132 20.42 -6.74 12.67
N LYS A 133 21.47 -7.42 12.17
CA LYS A 133 22.44 -6.81 11.25
C LYS A 133 21.77 -6.39 9.94
N GLU A 134 20.95 -7.26 9.37
CA GLU A 134 20.24 -6.99 8.12
C GLU A 134 19.19 -5.90 8.29
N ALA A 135 18.40 -5.93 9.37
CA ALA A 135 17.45 -4.87 9.68
C ALA A 135 18.13 -3.50 9.76
N GLN A 136 19.27 -3.40 10.46
CA GLN A 136 20.04 -2.16 10.56
C GLN A 136 20.59 -1.69 9.20
N ARG A 137 21.09 -2.61 8.36
CA ARG A 137 21.53 -2.30 7.02
C ARG A 137 20.39 -1.74 6.17
N SER A 138 19.28 -2.50 6.11
CA SER A 138 18.13 -2.16 5.29
C SER A 138 17.46 -0.85 5.72
N VAL A 139 17.36 -0.60 7.04
CA VAL A 139 16.86 0.68 7.56
C VAL A 139 17.72 1.86 7.10
N ARG A 140 19.07 1.73 7.17
CA ARG A 140 19.95 2.81 6.68
C ARG A 140 19.78 3.08 5.19
N GLU A 141 19.73 2.02 4.38
CA GLU A 141 19.58 2.14 2.93
C GLU A 141 18.21 2.69 2.56
N LEU A 142 17.13 2.17 3.16
CA LEU A 142 15.79 2.65 2.88
C LEU A 142 15.63 4.13 3.26
N LYS A 143 16.16 4.56 4.41
CA LYS A 143 16.18 5.99 4.80
C LYS A 143 16.91 6.85 3.77
N SER A 144 18.08 6.39 3.29
CA SER A 144 18.81 7.11 2.25
C SER A 144 18.00 7.25 0.96
N ILE A 145 17.28 6.19 0.56
CA ILE A 145 16.42 6.23 -0.63
C ILE A 145 15.22 7.16 -0.39
N ILE A 146 14.56 7.08 0.77
CA ILE A 146 13.43 7.97 1.12
C ILE A 146 13.86 9.44 1.00
N ASN A 147 14.98 9.81 1.60
CA ASN A 147 15.49 11.18 1.53
C ASN A 147 15.80 11.58 0.08
N ALA A 148 16.46 10.71 -0.69
CA ALA A 148 16.80 11.01 -2.07
C ALA A 148 15.57 11.24 -2.97
N VAL A 149 14.53 10.40 -2.87
CA VAL A 149 13.31 10.58 -3.67
C VAL A 149 12.45 11.75 -3.21
N THR A 150 12.62 12.17 -1.95
CA THR A 150 11.92 13.34 -1.40
C THR A 150 12.59 14.65 -1.81
N GLU A 151 13.92 14.69 -1.73
CA GLU A 151 14.70 15.91 -2.03
C GLU A 151 14.82 16.16 -3.54
N ASN A 152 14.98 15.10 -4.32
CA ASN A 152 15.17 15.18 -5.77
C ASN A 152 14.27 14.15 -6.48
N PRO A 153 12.97 14.40 -6.60
CA PRO A 153 12.04 13.47 -7.23
C PRO A 153 12.36 13.32 -8.72
N VAL A 154 12.64 12.09 -9.13
CA VAL A 154 12.75 11.69 -10.53
C VAL A 154 11.67 10.65 -10.82
N PRO A 155 11.17 10.55 -12.07
CA PRO A 155 10.17 9.55 -12.41
C PRO A 155 10.66 8.14 -12.01
N ASP A 156 9.89 7.48 -11.14
CA ASP A 156 10.13 6.11 -10.68
C ASP A 156 9.10 5.12 -11.23
N SER A 157 8.05 5.64 -11.87
CA SER A 157 7.06 4.85 -12.58
C SER A 157 7.55 4.49 -13.99
N PRO A 158 7.57 3.19 -14.36
CA PRO A 158 7.86 2.76 -15.73
C PRO A 158 6.94 3.42 -16.77
N LEU A 159 5.67 3.62 -16.43
CA LEU A 159 4.69 4.22 -17.32
C LEU A 159 5.12 5.62 -17.79
N TYR A 160 5.49 6.49 -16.86
CA TYR A 160 5.93 7.86 -17.17
C TYR A 160 7.35 7.92 -17.74
N THR A 161 8.15 6.90 -17.49
CA THR A 161 9.50 6.79 -18.07
C THR A 161 9.46 6.39 -19.54
N TYR A 162 8.61 5.41 -19.89
CA TYR A 162 8.53 4.88 -21.25
C TYR A 162 7.50 5.56 -22.13
N ILE A 163 6.51 6.23 -21.55
CA ILE A 163 5.48 6.97 -22.26
C ILE A 163 5.45 8.42 -21.71
N PRO A 164 6.46 9.24 -22.05
CA PRO A 164 6.62 10.59 -21.47
C PRO A 164 5.50 11.57 -21.81
N GLN A 165 4.60 11.23 -22.75
CA GLN A 165 3.44 12.02 -23.12
C GLN A 165 2.24 11.81 -22.18
N ILE A 166 2.29 10.80 -21.30
CA ILE A 166 1.24 10.59 -20.32
C ILE A 166 1.26 11.73 -19.30
N GLU A 167 0.11 12.37 -19.13
CA GLU A 167 -0.09 13.32 -18.05
C GLU A 167 -0.58 12.64 -16.79
N GLN A 168 -0.05 13.07 -15.65
CA GLN A 168 -0.55 12.62 -14.36
C GLN A 168 -2.02 13.05 -14.21
N PRO A 169 -2.91 12.14 -13.73
CA PRO A 169 -4.27 12.51 -13.40
C PRO A 169 -4.31 13.69 -12.41
N LYS A 170 -5.07 14.72 -12.75
CA LYS A 170 -5.27 15.90 -11.89
C LYS A 170 -6.65 15.77 -11.25
N ILE A 171 -6.67 15.32 -10.03
CA ILE A 171 -7.89 15.28 -9.22
C ILE A 171 -7.71 16.34 -8.15
N SER A 172 -8.62 17.30 -8.05
CA SER A 172 -8.59 18.30 -6.99
C SER A 172 -8.80 17.62 -5.63
N ASP A 173 -8.29 18.22 -4.56
CA ASP A 173 -8.53 17.69 -3.21
C ASP A 173 -10.01 17.68 -2.88
N GLU A 174 -10.76 18.69 -3.35
CA GLU A 174 -12.21 18.79 -3.17
C GLU A 174 -12.95 17.70 -3.93
N ASP A 175 -12.62 17.46 -5.21
CA ASP A 175 -13.24 16.39 -6.02
C ASP A 175 -12.95 15.01 -5.41
N LEU A 176 -11.73 14.82 -4.92
CA LEU A 176 -11.36 13.55 -4.31
C LEU A 176 -12.07 13.34 -2.95
N GLU A 177 -12.21 14.38 -2.14
CA GLU A 177 -12.99 14.31 -0.88
C GLU A 177 -14.49 14.11 -1.16
N GLU A 178 -15.02 14.69 -2.23
CA GLU A 178 -16.40 14.47 -2.65
C GLU A 178 -16.60 13.02 -3.10
N ILE A 179 -15.72 12.51 -3.98
CA ILE A 179 -15.73 11.10 -4.39
C ILE A 179 -15.66 10.16 -3.18
N ILE A 180 -14.75 10.41 -2.24
CA ILE A 180 -14.61 9.62 -1.01
C ILE A 180 -15.90 9.69 -0.17
N ARG A 181 -16.50 10.87 -0.03
CA ARG A 181 -17.74 11.08 0.73
C ARG A 181 -18.94 10.36 0.09
N GLU A 182 -19.11 10.49 -1.23
CA GLU A 182 -20.18 9.77 -1.96
C GLU A 182 -20.03 8.25 -1.84
N LEU A 183 -18.80 7.82 -1.97
CA LEU A 183 -18.46 6.42 -1.85
C LEU A 183 -18.77 5.90 -0.43
N ARG A 184 -18.40 6.61 0.63
CA ARG A 184 -18.74 6.27 2.03
C ARG A 184 -20.24 6.25 2.28
N ALA A 185 -20.98 7.18 1.70
CA ALA A 185 -22.44 7.21 1.84
C ALA A 185 -23.09 5.94 1.25
N LYS A 186 -22.64 5.49 0.07
CA LYS A 186 -23.12 4.24 -0.55
C LYS A 186 -22.77 3.01 0.28
N GLU A 187 -21.57 2.97 0.87
CA GLU A 187 -21.12 1.86 1.74
C GLU A 187 -21.96 1.75 3.01
N ASN A 188 -22.15 2.87 3.69
CA ASN A 188 -22.97 2.88 4.90
C ASN A 188 -24.37 2.36 4.62
N THR A 189 -24.92 2.62 3.42
CA THR A 189 -26.19 2.06 2.98
C THR A 189 -26.12 0.54 2.81
N VAL A 190 -25.12 0.05 2.09
CA VAL A 190 -24.93 -1.41 1.86
C VAL A 190 -24.65 -2.13 3.18
N TYR A 191 -23.80 -1.57 4.04
CA TYR A 191 -23.51 -2.14 5.35
C TYR A 191 -24.75 -2.22 6.21
N SER A 192 -25.54 -1.14 6.30
CA SER A 192 -26.80 -1.08 7.04
C SER A 192 -27.79 -2.13 6.54
N LEU A 193 -27.92 -2.31 5.22
CA LEU A 193 -28.80 -3.33 4.64
C LEU A 193 -28.31 -4.76 4.95
N SER A 194 -26.99 -4.98 4.88
CA SER A 194 -26.37 -6.27 5.24
C SER A 194 -26.57 -6.63 6.70
N GLU A 195 -26.40 -5.68 7.64
CA GLU A 195 -26.67 -5.92 9.05
C GLU A 195 -28.14 -6.18 9.34
N GLN A 196 -29.06 -5.48 8.66
CA GLN A 196 -30.48 -5.76 8.76
C GLN A 196 -30.80 -7.16 8.24
N ALA A 197 -30.22 -7.57 7.11
CA ALA A 197 -30.40 -8.92 6.57
C ALA A 197 -29.89 -9.99 7.53
N LYS A 198 -28.70 -9.82 8.13
CA LYS A 198 -28.17 -10.73 9.16
C LYS A 198 -29.09 -10.84 10.38
N LYS A 199 -29.64 -9.71 10.84
CA LYS A 199 -30.60 -9.68 11.95
C LYS A 199 -31.85 -10.49 11.59
N PHE A 200 -32.44 -10.27 10.42
CA PHE A 200 -33.61 -11.03 9.95
C PHE A 200 -33.31 -12.53 9.80
N MET A 201 -32.12 -12.88 9.32
CA MET A 201 -31.67 -14.28 9.27
C MET A 201 -31.59 -14.90 10.67
N HIS A 202 -31.08 -14.17 11.64
CA HIS A 202 -31.00 -14.65 13.03
C HIS A 202 -32.38 -14.83 13.65
N GLU A 203 -33.33 -13.95 13.33
CA GLU A 203 -34.75 -14.02 13.74
C GLU A 203 -35.57 -15.02 12.91
N LYS A 204 -34.93 -15.76 11.96
CA LYS A 204 -35.57 -16.70 11.03
C LYS A 204 -36.63 -16.07 10.10
N ARG A 205 -36.52 -14.76 9.85
CA ARG A 205 -37.37 -14.00 8.93
C ARG A 205 -36.75 -13.98 7.52
N PHE A 206 -36.68 -15.13 6.90
CA PHE A 206 -35.89 -15.36 5.67
C PHE A 206 -36.34 -14.53 4.46
N GLU A 207 -37.65 -14.29 4.31
CA GLU A 207 -38.16 -13.49 3.19
C GLU A 207 -37.72 -12.03 3.28
N GLU A 208 -37.73 -11.47 4.50
CA GLU A 208 -37.29 -10.10 4.75
C GLU A 208 -35.78 -9.95 4.66
N ALA A 209 -35.04 -10.98 5.03
CA ALA A 209 -33.60 -11.02 4.82
C ALA A 209 -33.26 -11.00 3.32
N ALA A 210 -33.95 -11.78 2.50
CA ALA A 210 -33.73 -11.87 1.04
C ALA A 210 -34.00 -10.53 0.32
N GLN A 211 -34.91 -9.69 0.84
CA GLN A 211 -35.19 -8.36 0.29
C GLN A 211 -34.09 -7.32 0.58
N LYS A 212 -33.17 -7.62 1.50
CA LYS A 212 -32.10 -6.72 1.94
C LYS A 212 -30.71 -7.09 1.39
N TRP A 213 -30.62 -8.29 0.78
CA TRP A 213 -29.44 -8.73 0.00
C TRP A 213 -29.63 -8.36 -1.46
#